data_37c687097d3a90a246d1aa1dac1d2bd5
#
_entry.id   37c687097d3a90a246d1aa1dac1d2bd5
#
_cell.length_a   1.000
_cell.length_b   1.000
_cell.length_c   1.000
_cell.angle_alpha   90.00
_cell.angle_beta   90.00
_cell.angle_gamma   90.00
#
_symmetry.space_group_name_H-M   'P 1'
#
loop_
_entity.id
_entity.type
_entity.pdbx_description
1 polymer ?
#
loop_
_entity_poly.entity_id
_entity_poly.type
_entity_poly.pdbx_seq_one_letter_code
_entity_poly.pdbx_strand_id
1 'polypeptide(L)'
;VQGQMTACADIQRDLTVLTDWMAARFIRLGWAEEINYDNIPNVSNLADSLKSPGFDPDRTYTLPWQSGLTAIGYNPNLTGRELTSINDIFDPAFAGKVTMLTEMRDTLGLVMLGMDIDPADPSLSDAEAATDKIREYVDNGHIRRFTGNDYGDDLANGNVAAAFAWSGDIIQLQIDNPDLRFVIPDEGLMLWSDNMLIPAGAANKDAAEQYMNSVYDPRVAAKIESWVNFICPVKGAQQAMRDLGAEIDDEDLVALADDPLIFPDDATLSKTHIFKNRDEEEERQFNDLFQAVIGA
;
A
#
# COMPACT_ATOMS: atom_id res chain seq x y z
N VAL A 1 9.22 17.17 -0.02
CA VAL A 1 7.90 17.59 -0.53
C VAL A 1 7.34 18.73 0.33
N GLN A 2 7.44 18.64 1.66
CA GLN A 2 6.88 19.63 2.60
C GLN A 2 7.43 21.06 2.43
N GLY A 3 8.68 21.22 2.00
CA GLY A 3 9.30 22.55 1.75
C GLY A 3 8.88 23.23 0.45
N GLN A 4 8.21 22.51 -0.46
CA GLN A 4 7.74 23.03 -1.75
C GLN A 4 6.25 23.45 -1.73
N MET A 5 5.52 23.12 -0.65
CA MET A 5 4.06 23.25 -0.59
C MET A 5 3.55 24.44 0.24
N THR A 6 4.39 25.41 0.54
CA THR A 6 3.97 26.63 1.27
C THR A 6 3.05 27.59 0.47
N ALA A 7 2.87 27.31 -0.83
CA ALA A 7 1.81 27.92 -1.64
C ALA A 7 1.32 26.88 -2.65
N CYS A 8 0.09 26.38 -2.53
CA CYS A 8 -0.54 25.47 -3.51
C CYS A 8 -0.52 26.02 -4.95
N ALA A 9 -0.48 27.34 -5.11
CA ALA A 9 -0.37 28.03 -6.39
C ALA A 9 0.91 27.70 -7.20
N ASP A 10 1.94 27.12 -6.56
CA ASP A 10 3.22 26.83 -7.22
C ASP A 10 3.39 25.37 -7.66
N ILE A 11 2.42 24.48 -7.35
CA ILE A 11 2.55 23.03 -7.65
C ILE A 11 2.33 22.75 -9.12
N GLN A 12 2.00 23.52 -10.01
CA GLN A 12 1.83 23.30 -11.46
C GLN A 12 1.43 21.83 -11.82
N ARG A 13 0.52 21.26 -11.02
CA ARG A 13 -0.05 19.92 -11.18
C ARG A 13 -1.55 20.03 -11.01
N ASP A 14 -2.28 19.38 -11.90
CA ASP A 14 -3.74 19.37 -11.88
C ASP A 14 -4.29 18.14 -11.17
N LEU A 15 -3.47 17.12 -11.03
CA LEU A 15 -3.78 15.86 -10.34
C LEU A 15 -2.54 15.40 -9.56
N THR A 16 -2.76 14.85 -8.38
CA THR A 16 -1.74 14.13 -7.61
C THR A 16 -2.32 12.86 -7.02
N VAL A 17 -1.44 11.90 -6.76
CA VAL A 17 -1.80 10.64 -6.09
C VAL A 17 -1.06 10.60 -4.77
N LEU A 18 -1.79 10.39 -3.68
CA LEU A 18 -1.27 10.40 -2.32
C LEU A 18 -1.88 9.27 -1.50
N THR A 19 -1.08 8.64 -0.66
CA THR A 19 -1.56 7.65 0.31
C THR A 19 -2.51 8.31 1.32
N ASP A 20 -3.43 7.53 1.89
CA ASP A 20 -4.52 7.94 2.77
C ASP A 20 -4.16 9.04 3.76
N TRP A 21 -3.08 8.84 4.53
CA TRP A 21 -2.66 9.77 5.57
C TRP A 21 -2.21 11.13 5.00
N MET A 22 -1.59 11.13 3.82
CA MET A 22 -1.19 12.37 3.17
C MET A 22 -2.39 13.04 2.51
N ALA A 23 -3.32 12.27 1.93
CA ALA A 23 -4.59 12.79 1.42
C ALA A 23 -5.41 13.45 2.55
N ALA A 24 -5.53 12.78 3.70
CA ALA A 24 -6.15 13.34 4.91
C ALA A 24 -5.50 14.67 5.33
N ARG A 25 -4.17 14.76 5.28
CA ARG A 25 -3.43 15.97 5.59
C ARG A 25 -3.72 17.09 4.59
N PHE A 26 -3.79 16.79 3.29
CA PHE A 26 -4.14 17.76 2.25
C PHE A 26 -5.53 18.35 2.47
N ILE A 27 -6.52 17.51 2.77
CA ILE A 27 -7.89 17.94 3.07
C ILE A 27 -7.90 18.86 4.30
N ARG A 28 -7.27 18.44 5.41
CA ARG A 28 -7.19 19.22 6.65
C ARG A 28 -6.55 20.60 6.46
N LEU A 29 -5.58 20.72 5.58
CA LEU A 29 -4.87 21.97 5.28
C LEU A 29 -5.56 22.83 4.21
N GLY A 30 -6.68 22.38 3.64
CA GLY A 30 -7.39 23.08 2.56
C GLY A 30 -6.59 23.13 1.25
N TRP A 31 -5.78 22.10 0.99
CA TRP A 31 -4.94 22.01 -0.21
C TRP A 31 -5.55 21.13 -1.31
N ALA A 32 -6.76 20.61 -1.11
CA ALA A 32 -7.50 19.84 -2.08
C ALA A 32 -8.75 20.59 -2.55
N GLU A 33 -9.07 20.47 -3.84
CA GLU A 33 -10.33 20.92 -4.43
C GLU A 33 -11.43 19.87 -4.24
N GLU A 34 -12.69 20.30 -4.07
CA GLU A 34 -13.83 19.40 -4.13
C GLU A 34 -14.01 18.83 -5.54
N ILE A 35 -14.32 17.56 -5.65
CA ILE A 35 -14.54 16.86 -6.92
C ILE A 35 -15.96 17.19 -7.44
N ASN A 36 -16.06 17.52 -8.74
CA ASN A 36 -17.35 17.63 -9.43
C ASN A 36 -17.72 16.29 -10.07
N TYR A 37 -18.60 15.55 -9.43
CA TYR A 37 -19.04 14.23 -9.88
C TYR A 37 -19.83 14.21 -11.18
N ASP A 38 -20.37 15.36 -11.64
CA ASP A 38 -21.00 15.45 -12.97
C ASP A 38 -19.99 15.15 -14.09
N ASN A 39 -18.70 15.37 -13.84
CA ASN A 39 -17.61 15.07 -14.77
C ASN A 39 -17.09 13.63 -14.66
N ILE A 40 -17.55 12.86 -13.64
CA ILE A 40 -17.04 11.52 -13.33
C ILE A 40 -18.18 10.48 -13.25
N PRO A 41 -18.99 10.28 -14.29
CA PRO A 41 -20.09 9.31 -14.25
C PRO A 41 -19.64 7.87 -13.97
N ASN A 42 -18.41 7.49 -14.35
CA ASN A 42 -17.84 6.16 -14.08
C ASN A 42 -17.55 5.90 -12.60
N VAL A 43 -17.65 6.90 -11.71
CA VAL A 43 -17.51 6.69 -10.26
C VAL A 43 -18.52 5.68 -9.70
N SER A 44 -19.63 5.44 -10.41
CA SER A 44 -20.60 4.38 -10.09
C SER A 44 -19.95 2.99 -10.03
N ASN A 45 -18.79 2.81 -10.68
CA ASN A 45 -18.02 1.59 -10.68
C ASN A 45 -17.07 1.48 -9.47
N LEU A 46 -16.95 2.49 -8.60
CA LEU A 46 -16.13 2.41 -7.39
C LEU A 46 -16.54 1.22 -6.52
N ALA A 47 -15.55 0.42 -6.09
CA ALA A 47 -15.74 -0.70 -5.18
C ALA A 47 -16.40 -0.26 -3.87
N ASP A 48 -17.37 -1.03 -3.38
CA ASP A 48 -18.20 -0.61 -2.24
C ASP A 48 -17.38 -0.46 -0.94
N SER A 49 -16.34 -1.29 -0.77
CA SER A 49 -15.41 -1.22 0.37
C SER A 49 -14.58 0.08 0.43
N LEU A 50 -14.45 0.80 -0.68
CA LEU A 50 -13.64 2.01 -0.77
C LEU A 50 -14.46 3.31 -0.80
N LYS A 51 -15.79 3.23 -0.68
CA LYS A 51 -16.67 4.40 -0.83
C LYS A 51 -16.58 5.42 0.29
N SER A 52 -16.31 4.99 1.52
CA SER A 52 -16.42 5.85 2.70
C SER A 52 -15.22 5.70 3.62
N PRO A 53 -14.03 6.16 3.23
CA PRO A 53 -12.86 6.14 4.11
C PRO A 53 -13.03 7.16 5.24
N GLY A 54 -12.49 6.86 6.41
CA GLY A 54 -12.66 7.71 7.60
C GLY A 54 -12.17 9.15 7.44
N PHE A 55 -11.22 9.41 6.55
CA PHE A 55 -10.66 10.75 6.31
C PHE A 55 -11.43 11.59 5.28
N ASP A 56 -12.25 10.95 4.43
CA ASP A 56 -13.09 11.60 3.40
C ASP A 56 -14.37 10.76 3.19
N PRO A 57 -15.29 10.74 4.19
CA PRO A 57 -16.42 9.79 4.22
C PRO A 57 -17.37 9.88 3.03
N ASP A 58 -17.49 11.07 2.47
CA ASP A 58 -18.35 11.34 1.32
C ASP A 58 -17.58 11.37 -0.01
N ARG A 59 -16.29 11.05 0.02
CA ARG A 59 -15.39 11.17 -1.14
C ARG A 59 -15.46 12.56 -1.79
N THR A 60 -15.54 13.60 -0.98
CA THR A 60 -15.64 14.98 -1.47
C THR A 60 -14.40 15.43 -2.23
N TYR A 61 -13.22 14.95 -1.81
CA TYR A 61 -11.92 15.43 -2.29
C TYR A 61 -11.09 14.36 -2.99
N THR A 62 -11.39 13.07 -2.76
CA THR A 62 -10.51 11.99 -3.18
C THR A 62 -11.24 10.86 -3.89
N LEU A 63 -10.55 10.23 -4.86
CA LEU A 63 -10.96 8.95 -5.42
C LEU A 63 -9.77 7.98 -5.40
N PRO A 64 -9.96 6.71 -4.97
CA PRO A 64 -8.89 5.73 -4.96
C PRO A 64 -8.26 5.56 -6.34
N TRP A 65 -6.92 5.50 -6.36
CA TRP A 65 -6.13 5.12 -7.53
C TRP A 65 -5.83 3.63 -7.51
N GLN A 66 -5.20 3.19 -6.43
CA GLN A 66 -4.82 1.82 -6.15
C GLN A 66 -4.91 1.57 -4.64
N SER A 67 -5.09 0.34 -4.24
CA SER A 67 -4.86 -0.09 -2.86
C SER A 67 -3.87 -1.24 -2.86
N GLY A 68 -3.20 -1.46 -1.75
CA GLY A 68 -2.22 -2.54 -1.65
C GLY A 68 -2.19 -3.17 -0.27
N LEU A 69 -1.65 -4.37 -0.24
CA LEU A 69 -1.42 -5.12 0.99
C LEU A 69 0.06 -5.06 1.32
N THR A 70 0.36 -4.86 2.60
CA THR A 70 1.72 -4.99 3.11
C THR A 70 1.80 -6.17 4.07
N ALA A 71 2.74 -7.07 3.82
CA ALA A 71 3.06 -8.22 4.66
C ALA A 71 4.50 -8.69 4.40
N ILE A 72 4.73 -10.01 4.34
CA ILE A 72 6.07 -10.56 4.10
C ILE A 72 6.14 -11.11 2.68
N GLY A 73 7.07 -10.54 1.88
CA GLY A 73 7.59 -11.15 0.67
C GLY A 73 8.82 -12.01 0.99
N TYR A 74 8.90 -13.24 0.46
CA TYR A 74 10.01 -14.13 0.83
C TYR A 74 10.37 -15.12 -0.27
N ASN A 75 11.56 -15.71 -0.15
CA ASN A 75 12.02 -16.78 -1.02
C ASN A 75 12.06 -18.10 -0.24
N PRO A 76 11.16 -19.07 -0.51
CA PRO A 76 11.11 -20.35 0.22
C PRO A 76 12.37 -21.19 0.08
N ASN A 77 13.16 -21.00 -0.99
CA ASN A 77 14.44 -21.67 -1.14
C ASN A 77 15.48 -21.17 -0.15
N LEU A 78 15.33 -19.94 0.37
CA LEU A 78 16.23 -19.34 1.35
C LEU A 78 15.71 -19.45 2.78
N THR A 79 14.38 -19.42 2.97
CA THR A 79 13.75 -19.64 4.28
C THR A 79 13.71 -21.12 4.66
N GLY A 80 13.75 -22.02 3.66
CA GLY A 80 13.67 -23.47 3.86
C GLY A 80 12.30 -23.95 4.31
N ARG A 81 11.30 -23.07 4.41
CA ARG A 81 9.94 -23.34 4.80
C ARG A 81 8.97 -22.25 4.32
N GLU A 82 7.70 -22.57 4.29
CA GLU A 82 6.65 -21.56 4.15
C GLU A 82 6.58 -20.70 5.42
N LEU A 83 6.24 -19.41 5.24
CA LEU A 83 5.99 -18.47 6.33
C LEU A 83 4.47 -18.31 6.50
N THR A 84 3.99 -18.18 7.74
CA THR A 84 2.56 -18.04 8.05
C THR A 84 2.28 -16.96 9.08
N SER A 85 3.30 -16.42 9.72
CA SER A 85 3.21 -15.45 10.80
C SER A 85 4.09 -14.24 10.51
N ILE A 86 3.66 -13.06 10.96
CA ILE A 86 4.53 -11.87 10.95
C ILE A 86 5.80 -12.11 11.77
N ASN A 87 5.70 -12.88 12.87
CA ASN A 87 6.84 -13.17 13.71
C ASN A 87 7.87 -14.09 13.05
N ASP A 88 7.54 -14.75 11.94
CA ASP A 88 8.51 -15.53 11.17
C ASP A 88 9.68 -14.67 10.65
N ILE A 89 9.45 -13.36 10.42
CA ILE A 89 10.52 -12.46 9.95
C ILE A 89 11.64 -12.30 10.99
N PHE A 90 11.36 -12.60 12.24
CA PHE A 90 12.31 -12.53 13.37
C PHE A 90 12.99 -13.86 13.67
N ASP A 91 12.77 -14.91 12.86
CA ASP A 91 13.42 -16.21 13.04
C ASP A 91 14.95 -16.05 12.97
N PRO A 92 15.72 -16.49 14.01
CA PRO A 92 17.17 -16.37 14.02
C PRO A 92 17.88 -17.00 12.81
N ALA A 93 17.24 -17.95 12.12
CA ALA A 93 17.77 -18.55 10.89
C ALA A 93 17.92 -17.52 9.75
N PHE A 94 17.23 -16.40 9.81
CA PHE A 94 17.25 -15.33 8.80
C PHE A 94 18.14 -14.15 9.19
N ALA A 95 18.94 -14.26 10.25
CA ALA A 95 19.80 -13.17 10.74
C ALA A 95 20.65 -12.57 9.61
N GLY A 96 20.59 -11.24 9.44
CA GLY A 96 21.29 -10.50 8.39
C GLY A 96 20.71 -10.66 6.97
N LYS A 97 19.57 -11.36 6.83
CA LYS A 97 18.87 -11.61 5.55
C LYS A 97 17.42 -11.13 5.55
N VAL A 98 17.12 -10.13 6.35
CA VAL A 98 15.79 -9.52 6.47
C VAL A 98 15.88 -8.04 6.18
N THR A 99 14.90 -7.49 5.47
CA THR A 99 14.70 -6.04 5.33
C THR A 99 13.30 -5.66 5.78
N MET A 100 13.16 -4.44 6.27
CA MET A 100 11.88 -3.82 6.62
C MET A 100 11.69 -2.54 5.82
N LEU A 101 10.46 -2.05 5.75
CA LEU A 101 10.16 -0.84 4.99
C LEU A 101 10.54 0.43 5.76
N THR A 102 10.96 1.46 5.04
CA THR A 102 11.11 2.82 5.58
C THR A 102 9.77 3.51 5.82
N GLU A 103 8.67 2.91 5.35
CA GLU A 103 7.31 3.39 5.63
C GLU A 103 6.91 2.98 7.05
N MET A 104 6.68 3.99 7.90
CA MET A 104 6.45 3.81 9.33
C MET A 104 5.18 3.03 9.63
N ARG A 105 4.08 3.33 8.92
CA ARG A 105 2.76 2.77 9.19
C ARG A 105 2.71 1.28 8.87
N ASP A 106 3.31 0.91 7.76
CA ASP A 106 3.42 -0.49 7.35
C ASP A 106 4.30 -1.27 8.33
N THR A 107 5.50 -0.75 8.60
CA THR A 107 6.47 -1.47 9.44
C THR A 107 6.00 -1.58 10.89
N LEU A 108 5.56 -0.47 11.50
CA LEU A 108 5.04 -0.52 12.87
C LEU A 108 3.73 -1.32 12.94
N GLY A 109 2.84 -1.14 11.95
CA GLY A 109 1.57 -1.86 11.90
C GLY A 109 1.75 -3.37 11.90
N LEU A 110 2.63 -3.89 11.03
CA LEU A 110 2.94 -5.33 10.99
C LEU A 110 3.59 -5.81 12.28
N VAL A 111 4.55 -5.07 12.82
CA VAL A 111 5.18 -5.46 14.09
C VAL A 111 4.18 -5.47 15.25
N MET A 112 3.27 -4.49 15.28
CA MET A 112 2.17 -4.44 16.26
C MET A 112 1.24 -5.64 16.14
N LEU A 113 0.80 -6.01 14.91
CA LEU A 113 0.00 -7.22 14.68
C LEU A 113 0.72 -8.47 15.21
N GLY A 114 2.01 -8.61 14.95
CA GLY A 114 2.84 -9.70 15.51
C GLY A 114 3.02 -9.65 17.04
N MET A 115 2.55 -8.59 17.70
CA MET A 115 2.54 -8.41 19.16
C MET A 115 1.11 -8.43 19.73
N ASP A 116 0.11 -8.83 18.96
CA ASP A 116 -1.32 -8.80 19.32
C ASP A 116 -1.84 -7.38 19.66
N ILE A 117 -1.26 -6.35 19.01
CA ILE A 117 -1.67 -4.94 19.16
C ILE A 117 -2.41 -4.52 17.87
N ASP A 118 -3.60 -3.93 18.02
CA ASP A 118 -4.38 -3.44 16.88
C ASP A 118 -3.80 -2.12 16.32
N PRO A 119 -3.28 -2.10 15.09
CA PRO A 119 -2.75 -0.88 14.49
C PRO A 119 -3.83 0.15 14.13
N ALA A 120 -5.11 -0.21 14.19
CA ALA A 120 -6.20 0.73 13.96
C ALA A 120 -6.40 1.72 15.13
N ASP A 121 -5.94 1.41 16.35
CA ASP A 121 -6.01 2.33 17.49
C ASP A 121 -4.84 2.18 18.49
N PRO A 122 -3.58 2.17 18.06
CA PRO A 122 -2.45 1.99 18.94
C PRO A 122 -2.19 3.24 19.79
N SER A 123 -1.77 3.04 21.02
CA SER A 123 -1.26 4.10 21.89
C SER A 123 0.20 4.46 21.57
N LEU A 124 0.71 5.55 22.13
CA LEU A 124 2.13 5.88 22.01
C LEU A 124 3.02 4.81 22.66
N SER A 125 2.60 4.21 23.76
CA SER A 125 3.34 3.12 24.42
C SER A 125 3.38 1.84 23.57
N ASP A 126 2.37 1.60 22.74
CA ASP A 126 2.38 0.49 21.78
C ASP A 126 3.42 0.74 20.67
N ALA A 127 3.50 1.99 20.20
CA ALA A 127 4.51 2.39 19.23
C ALA A 127 5.93 2.30 19.82
N GLU A 128 6.13 2.70 21.07
CA GLU A 128 7.40 2.53 21.79
C GLU A 128 7.78 1.06 21.87
N ALA A 129 6.86 0.19 22.28
CA ALA A 129 7.11 -1.25 22.39
C ALA A 129 7.45 -1.88 21.04
N ALA A 130 6.72 -1.54 19.97
CA ALA A 130 7.01 -2.02 18.61
C ALA A 130 8.37 -1.51 18.11
N THR A 131 8.67 -0.25 18.36
CA THR A 131 9.96 0.37 18.00
C THR A 131 11.13 -0.26 18.76
N ASP A 132 10.96 -0.56 20.05
CA ASP A 132 11.98 -1.22 20.88
C ASP A 132 12.24 -2.65 20.38
N LYS A 133 11.20 -3.38 19.97
CA LYS A 133 11.36 -4.69 19.34
C LYS A 133 12.19 -4.57 18.05
N ILE A 134 11.86 -3.63 17.16
CA ILE A 134 12.63 -3.42 15.92
C ILE A 134 14.09 -3.09 16.24
N ARG A 135 14.33 -2.19 17.21
CA ARG A 135 15.68 -1.78 17.64
C ARG A 135 16.51 -2.98 18.11
N GLU A 136 15.95 -3.89 18.90
CA GLU A 136 16.63 -5.12 19.32
C GLU A 136 17.17 -5.91 18.11
N TYR A 137 16.36 -6.04 17.04
CA TYR A 137 16.73 -6.79 15.85
C TYR A 137 17.66 -6.01 14.89
N VAL A 138 17.66 -4.68 14.97
CA VAL A 138 18.68 -3.84 14.31
C VAL A 138 20.02 -3.98 15.03
N ASP A 139 20.05 -3.82 16.35
CA ASP A 139 21.25 -3.81 17.17
C ASP A 139 22.00 -5.16 17.13
N ASN A 140 21.26 -6.26 17.05
CA ASN A 140 21.85 -7.60 16.94
C ASN A 140 22.21 -8.01 15.49
N GLY A 141 21.97 -7.13 14.50
CA GLY A 141 22.29 -7.34 13.09
C GLY A 141 21.36 -8.32 12.36
N HIS A 142 20.20 -8.64 12.91
CA HIS A 142 19.20 -9.48 12.27
C HIS A 142 18.56 -8.75 11.08
N ILE A 143 18.10 -7.51 11.28
CA ILE A 143 17.61 -6.65 10.21
C ILE A 143 18.82 -6.07 9.48
N ARG A 144 18.94 -6.39 8.18
CA ARG A 144 20.04 -5.94 7.33
C ARG A 144 19.98 -4.44 7.04
N ARG A 145 18.78 -3.93 6.69
CA ARG A 145 18.52 -2.52 6.38
C ARG A 145 17.03 -2.25 6.26
N PHE A 146 16.69 -0.96 6.24
CA PHE A 146 15.38 -0.49 5.84
C PHE A 146 15.39 -0.06 4.37
N THR A 147 14.30 -0.30 3.66
CA THR A 147 14.19 -0.12 2.20
C THR A 147 12.91 0.61 1.83
N GLY A 148 12.92 1.29 0.68
CA GLY A 148 11.71 1.56 -0.09
C GLY A 148 11.40 0.33 -0.96
N ASN A 149 11.17 0.51 -2.26
CA ASN A 149 10.94 -0.58 -3.21
C ASN A 149 12.21 -1.39 -3.54
N ASP A 150 13.40 -0.95 -3.12
CA ASP A 150 14.67 -1.59 -3.41
C ASP A 150 14.88 -2.94 -2.67
N TYR A 151 13.95 -3.36 -1.78
CA TYR A 151 13.89 -4.75 -1.29
C TYR A 151 13.64 -5.75 -2.41
N GLY A 152 12.97 -5.33 -3.49
CA GLY A 152 12.69 -6.16 -4.65
C GLY A 152 13.94 -6.71 -5.29
N ASP A 153 14.95 -5.87 -5.50
CA ASP A 153 16.26 -6.29 -6.01
C ASP A 153 16.94 -7.28 -5.07
N ASP A 154 16.85 -7.05 -3.76
CA ASP A 154 17.44 -7.95 -2.76
C ASP A 154 16.76 -9.33 -2.74
N LEU A 155 15.43 -9.39 -2.84
CA LEU A 155 14.68 -10.64 -2.94
C LEU A 155 14.96 -11.38 -4.25
N ALA A 156 14.90 -10.67 -5.39
CA ALA A 156 15.11 -11.26 -6.71
C ALA A 156 16.50 -11.88 -6.85
N ASN A 157 17.52 -11.20 -6.29
CA ASN A 157 18.92 -11.68 -6.33
C ASN A 157 19.27 -12.64 -5.19
N GLY A 158 18.36 -12.96 -4.27
CA GLY A 158 18.62 -13.84 -3.12
C GLY A 158 19.54 -13.26 -2.06
N ASN A 159 19.68 -11.93 -2.02
CA ASN A 159 20.47 -11.22 -1.01
C ASN A 159 19.80 -11.24 0.36
N VAL A 160 18.46 -11.31 0.37
CA VAL A 160 17.61 -11.47 1.57
C VAL A 160 16.69 -12.67 1.42
N ALA A 161 16.31 -13.27 2.53
CA ALA A 161 15.40 -14.39 2.59
C ALA A 161 13.94 -13.93 2.68
N ALA A 162 13.70 -12.81 3.39
CA ALA A 162 12.39 -12.24 3.62
C ALA A 162 12.47 -10.72 3.76
N ALA A 163 11.38 -10.04 3.43
CA ALA A 163 11.24 -8.60 3.53
C ALA A 163 9.80 -8.25 3.90
N PHE A 164 9.58 -7.16 4.64
CA PHE A 164 8.29 -6.49 4.56
C PHE A 164 8.16 -5.91 3.16
N ALA A 165 7.06 -6.22 2.49
CA ALA A 165 6.90 -5.99 1.06
C ALA A 165 5.45 -5.62 0.71
N TRP A 166 5.27 -4.95 -0.40
CA TRP A 166 3.97 -4.66 -0.99
C TRP A 166 3.55 -5.75 -1.97
N SER A 167 2.27 -6.11 -1.95
CA SER A 167 1.72 -7.25 -2.70
C SER A 167 1.99 -7.17 -4.21
N GLY A 168 1.76 -6.00 -4.81
CA GLY A 168 1.95 -5.81 -6.26
C GLY A 168 3.40 -5.97 -6.71
N ASP A 169 4.36 -5.52 -5.89
CA ASP A 169 5.77 -5.69 -6.20
C ASP A 169 6.15 -7.17 -6.24
N ILE A 170 5.60 -8.00 -5.33
CA ILE A 170 5.90 -9.45 -5.34
C ILE A 170 5.31 -10.12 -6.57
N ILE A 171 4.09 -9.74 -6.99
CA ILE A 171 3.51 -10.26 -8.24
C ILE A 171 4.41 -9.94 -9.44
N GLN A 172 4.90 -8.70 -9.53
CA GLN A 172 5.82 -8.29 -10.60
C GLN A 172 7.15 -9.07 -10.56
N LEU A 173 7.72 -9.27 -9.36
CA LEU A 173 8.95 -10.04 -9.19
C LEU A 173 8.78 -11.52 -9.54
N GLN A 174 7.58 -12.08 -9.38
CA GLN A 174 7.29 -13.48 -9.75
C GLN A 174 7.38 -13.73 -11.26
N ILE A 175 7.30 -12.70 -12.11
CA ILE A 175 7.50 -12.83 -13.54
C ILE A 175 8.92 -13.35 -13.84
N ASP A 176 9.92 -12.83 -13.14
CA ASP A 176 11.33 -13.21 -13.32
C ASP A 176 11.78 -14.31 -12.32
N ASN A 177 11.14 -14.38 -11.16
CA ASN A 177 11.45 -15.35 -10.11
C ASN A 177 10.15 -15.95 -9.52
N PRO A 178 9.58 -16.98 -10.16
CA PRO A 178 8.30 -17.58 -9.77
C PRO A 178 8.33 -18.30 -8.42
N ASP A 179 9.51 -18.48 -7.82
CA ASP A 179 9.64 -19.06 -6.48
C ASP A 179 9.30 -18.07 -5.36
N LEU A 180 9.32 -16.77 -5.62
CA LEU A 180 8.95 -15.77 -4.61
C LEU A 180 7.51 -15.93 -4.16
N ARG A 181 7.25 -15.62 -2.91
CA ARG A 181 5.92 -15.71 -2.28
C ARG A 181 5.59 -14.43 -1.53
N PHE A 182 4.31 -14.12 -1.49
CA PHE A 182 3.72 -13.18 -0.55
C PHE A 182 2.85 -13.95 0.43
N VAL A 183 3.07 -13.77 1.73
CA VAL A 183 2.25 -14.43 2.75
C VAL A 183 1.12 -13.51 3.21
N ILE A 184 -0.05 -14.08 3.46
CA ILE A 184 -1.13 -13.48 4.22
C ILE A 184 -1.04 -14.06 5.63
N PRO A 185 -0.44 -13.33 6.60
CA PRO A 185 -0.15 -13.88 7.92
C PRO A 185 -1.42 -14.22 8.71
N ASP A 186 -1.26 -15.11 9.69
CA ASP A 186 -2.37 -15.48 10.58
C ASP A 186 -2.86 -14.30 11.42
N GLU A 187 -1.95 -13.39 11.82
CA GLU A 187 -2.24 -12.17 12.59
C GLU A 187 -2.92 -11.07 11.77
N GLY A 188 -2.87 -11.17 10.44
CA GLY A 188 -3.38 -10.15 9.52
C GLY A 188 -2.27 -9.40 8.76
N LEU A 189 -2.68 -8.38 8.00
CA LEU A 189 -1.78 -7.61 7.14
C LEU A 189 -2.27 -6.16 7.03
N MET A 190 -1.37 -5.26 6.61
CA MET A 190 -1.72 -3.85 6.44
C MET A 190 -2.36 -3.61 5.08
N LEU A 191 -3.42 -2.81 5.07
CA LEU A 191 -4.08 -2.28 3.87
C LEU A 191 -3.86 -0.77 3.81
N TRP A 192 -3.45 -0.30 2.66
CA TRP A 192 -3.33 1.12 2.35
C TRP A 192 -4.00 1.45 1.02
N SER A 193 -4.33 2.72 0.81
CA SER A 193 -4.88 3.20 -0.46
C SER A 193 -4.19 4.48 -0.89
N ASP A 194 -3.80 4.51 -2.16
CA ASP A 194 -3.39 5.72 -2.84
C ASP A 194 -4.60 6.38 -3.47
N ASN A 195 -4.72 7.67 -3.29
CA ASN A 195 -5.89 8.42 -3.69
C ASN A 195 -5.51 9.54 -4.66
N MET A 196 -6.22 9.61 -5.78
CA MET A 196 -6.20 10.76 -6.67
C MET A 196 -6.91 11.92 -5.98
N LEU A 197 -6.30 13.11 -6.03
CA LEU A 197 -6.92 14.37 -5.62
C LEU A 197 -6.44 15.52 -6.50
N ILE A 198 -7.23 16.59 -6.53
CA ILE A 198 -6.95 17.79 -7.30
C ILE A 198 -6.41 18.83 -6.33
N PRO A 199 -5.15 19.31 -6.50
CA PRO A 199 -4.60 20.36 -5.66
C PRO A 199 -5.40 21.67 -5.76
N ALA A 200 -5.54 22.37 -4.63
CA ALA A 200 -6.20 23.67 -4.59
C ALA A 200 -5.53 24.65 -5.56
N GLY A 201 -6.34 25.29 -6.41
CA GLY A 201 -5.86 26.22 -7.45
C GLY A 201 -5.35 25.53 -8.73
N ALA A 202 -5.66 24.26 -8.94
CA ALA A 202 -5.36 23.54 -10.18
C ALA A 202 -5.95 24.27 -11.40
N ALA A 203 -5.14 24.49 -12.42
CA ALA A 203 -5.55 25.26 -13.60
C ALA A 203 -6.49 24.47 -14.51
N ASN A 204 -6.39 23.12 -14.53
CA ASN A 204 -7.12 22.25 -15.45
C ASN A 204 -7.94 21.20 -14.68
N LYS A 205 -8.74 21.64 -13.69
CA LYS A 205 -9.57 20.77 -12.85
C LYS A 205 -10.47 19.84 -13.69
N ASP A 206 -11.16 20.37 -14.70
CA ASP A 206 -12.04 19.58 -15.56
C ASP A 206 -11.29 18.44 -16.28
N ALA A 207 -10.05 18.70 -16.71
CA ALA A 207 -9.21 17.67 -17.35
C ALA A 207 -8.77 16.60 -16.34
N ALA A 208 -8.47 16.98 -15.10
CA ALA A 208 -8.15 16.05 -14.03
C ALA A 208 -9.35 15.14 -13.70
N GLU A 209 -10.55 15.69 -13.62
CA GLU A 209 -11.80 14.96 -13.41
C GLU A 209 -12.12 13.99 -14.58
N GLN A 210 -11.87 14.41 -15.82
CA GLN A 210 -12.00 13.52 -16.99
C GLN A 210 -10.99 12.36 -16.94
N TYR A 211 -9.77 12.62 -16.48
CA TYR A 211 -8.79 11.55 -16.26
C TYR A 211 -9.28 10.57 -15.18
N MET A 212 -9.74 11.08 -14.03
CA MET A 212 -10.34 10.25 -12.98
C MET A 212 -11.49 9.41 -13.54
N ASN A 213 -12.37 10.02 -14.35
CA ASN A 213 -13.47 9.30 -14.99
C ASN A 213 -12.98 8.18 -15.90
N SER A 214 -11.91 8.40 -16.66
CA SER A 214 -11.35 7.40 -17.57
C SER A 214 -10.77 6.19 -16.83
N VAL A 215 -10.15 6.42 -15.67
CA VAL A 215 -9.60 5.36 -14.82
C VAL A 215 -10.70 4.44 -14.28
N TYR A 216 -11.88 4.97 -14.03
CA TYR A 216 -13.02 4.20 -13.53
C TYR A 216 -13.83 3.47 -14.62
N ASP A 217 -13.38 3.50 -15.88
CA ASP A 217 -13.87 2.57 -16.89
C ASP A 217 -13.27 1.17 -16.63
N PRO A 218 -14.10 0.11 -16.52
CA PRO A 218 -13.60 -1.23 -16.17
C PRO A 218 -12.53 -1.78 -17.13
N ARG A 219 -12.59 -1.46 -18.44
CA ARG A 219 -11.59 -1.91 -19.41
C ARG A 219 -10.29 -1.11 -19.28
N VAL A 220 -10.37 0.16 -18.92
CA VAL A 220 -9.19 0.99 -18.64
C VAL A 220 -8.54 0.51 -17.34
N ALA A 221 -9.34 0.31 -16.29
CA ALA A 221 -8.87 -0.23 -15.02
C ALA A 221 -8.19 -1.60 -15.21
N ALA A 222 -8.79 -2.53 -15.96
CA ALA A 222 -8.19 -3.83 -16.26
C ALA A 222 -6.79 -3.71 -16.88
N LYS A 223 -6.60 -2.75 -17.81
CA LYS A 223 -5.28 -2.49 -18.43
C LYS A 223 -4.29 -1.86 -17.46
N ILE A 224 -4.76 -1.03 -16.53
CA ILE A 224 -3.90 -0.46 -15.49
C ILE A 224 -3.43 -1.59 -14.57
N GLU A 225 -4.36 -2.41 -14.08
CA GLU A 225 -4.05 -3.49 -13.15
C GLU A 225 -3.16 -4.58 -13.75
N SER A 226 -3.30 -4.86 -15.04
CA SER A 226 -2.41 -5.82 -15.73
C SER A 226 -0.95 -5.37 -15.75
N TRP A 227 -0.70 -4.10 -15.46
CA TRP A 227 0.64 -3.51 -15.40
C TRP A 227 1.11 -3.23 -13.98
N VAL A 228 0.23 -2.67 -13.12
CA VAL A 228 0.63 -2.23 -11.77
C VAL A 228 0.47 -3.33 -10.72
N ASN A 229 -0.44 -4.30 -10.93
CA ASN A 229 -0.67 -5.49 -10.09
C ASN A 229 -1.05 -5.21 -8.63
N PHE A 230 -1.67 -4.07 -8.36
CA PHE A 230 -2.19 -3.73 -7.03
C PHE A 230 -3.71 -3.95 -6.96
N ILE A 231 -4.33 -3.69 -5.80
CA ILE A 231 -5.77 -3.88 -5.63
C ILE A 231 -6.55 -2.86 -6.45
N CYS A 232 -7.41 -3.38 -7.33
CA CYS A 232 -8.24 -2.59 -8.22
C CYS A 232 -9.41 -1.92 -7.50
N PRO A 233 -9.58 -0.58 -7.59
CA PRO A 233 -10.71 0.11 -7.00
C PRO A 233 -12.01 0.03 -7.83
N VAL A 234 -11.99 -0.64 -9.01
CA VAL A 234 -13.06 -0.54 -10.03
C VAL A 234 -13.81 -1.86 -10.17
N LYS A 235 -15.10 -1.85 -9.86
CA LYS A 235 -16.00 -2.99 -10.11
C LYS A 235 -16.08 -3.31 -11.59
N GLY A 236 -16.07 -4.61 -11.92
CA GLY A 236 -16.09 -5.10 -13.30
C GLY A 236 -14.73 -5.15 -13.99
N ALA A 237 -13.68 -4.57 -13.41
CA ALA A 237 -12.32 -4.63 -13.96
C ALA A 237 -11.79 -6.08 -14.01
N GLN A 238 -12.09 -6.90 -13.01
CA GLN A 238 -11.73 -8.32 -12.98
C GLN A 238 -12.28 -9.07 -14.21
N GLN A 239 -13.56 -8.91 -14.52
CA GLN A 239 -14.15 -9.55 -15.70
C GLN A 239 -13.60 -8.94 -16.99
N ALA A 240 -13.40 -7.62 -17.03
CA ALA A 240 -12.81 -6.95 -18.19
C ALA A 240 -11.35 -7.42 -18.43
N MET A 241 -10.60 -7.78 -17.41
CA MET A 241 -9.25 -8.35 -17.51
C MET A 241 -9.29 -9.75 -18.11
N ARG A 242 -10.20 -10.63 -17.67
CA ARG A 242 -10.42 -11.96 -18.30
C ARG A 242 -10.80 -11.85 -19.77
N ASP A 243 -11.74 -10.94 -20.08
CA ASP A 243 -12.20 -10.72 -21.45
C ASP A 243 -11.05 -10.21 -22.33
N LEU A 244 -10.23 -9.29 -21.80
CA LEU A 244 -9.08 -8.75 -22.50
C LEU A 244 -8.04 -9.85 -22.79
N GLY A 245 -7.70 -10.69 -21.80
CA GLY A 245 -6.79 -11.81 -21.98
C GLY A 245 -7.30 -12.80 -23.04
N ALA A 246 -8.59 -13.12 -23.01
CA ALA A 246 -9.21 -13.97 -24.01
C ALA A 246 -9.23 -13.34 -25.42
N GLU A 247 -9.42 -12.01 -25.53
CA GLU A 247 -9.40 -11.29 -26.81
C GLU A 247 -8.01 -11.32 -27.51
N ILE A 248 -6.93 -11.34 -26.71
CA ILE A 248 -5.55 -11.29 -27.23
C ILE A 248 -4.81 -12.63 -27.11
N ASP A 249 -5.48 -13.69 -26.66
CA ASP A 249 -4.94 -15.04 -26.45
C ASP A 249 -3.78 -15.05 -25.43
N ASP A 250 -3.96 -14.32 -24.31
CA ASP A 250 -2.99 -14.17 -23.22
C ASP A 250 -3.51 -14.88 -21.96
N GLU A 251 -3.02 -16.12 -21.73
CA GLU A 251 -3.42 -16.94 -20.58
C GLU A 251 -2.89 -16.37 -19.24
N ASP A 252 -1.76 -15.69 -19.23
CA ASP A 252 -1.18 -15.08 -18.02
C ASP A 252 -2.07 -13.92 -17.54
N LEU A 253 -2.59 -13.13 -18.48
CA LEU A 253 -3.53 -12.05 -18.15
C LEU A 253 -4.86 -12.59 -17.61
N VAL A 254 -5.34 -13.72 -18.14
CA VAL A 254 -6.54 -14.41 -17.62
C VAL A 254 -6.28 -14.91 -16.21
N ALA A 255 -5.11 -15.51 -15.95
CA ALA A 255 -4.72 -15.99 -14.61
C ALA A 255 -4.58 -14.85 -13.60
N LEU A 256 -4.01 -13.71 -14.03
CA LEU A 256 -3.85 -12.51 -13.20
C LEU A 256 -5.20 -11.96 -12.71
N ALA A 257 -6.27 -12.11 -13.51
CA ALA A 257 -7.62 -11.72 -13.11
C ALA A 257 -8.17 -12.55 -11.93
N ASP A 258 -7.57 -13.69 -11.62
CA ASP A 258 -7.95 -14.57 -10.50
C ASP A 258 -7.02 -14.39 -9.29
N ASP A 259 -6.04 -13.48 -9.37
CA ASP A 259 -5.11 -13.24 -8.26
C ASP A 259 -5.80 -12.49 -7.10
N PRO A 260 -5.86 -13.09 -5.90
CA PRO A 260 -6.51 -12.48 -4.74
C PRO A 260 -5.75 -11.25 -4.18
N LEU A 261 -4.52 -11.01 -4.61
CA LEU A 261 -3.76 -9.82 -4.24
C LEU A 261 -4.15 -8.59 -5.09
N ILE A 262 -4.82 -8.81 -6.24
CA ILE A 262 -5.35 -7.75 -7.13
C ILE A 262 -6.87 -7.62 -6.96
N PHE A 263 -7.55 -8.74 -6.81
CA PHE A 263 -8.99 -8.82 -6.63
C PHE A 263 -9.32 -9.63 -5.36
N PRO A 264 -9.04 -9.06 -4.17
CA PRO A 264 -9.17 -9.77 -2.90
C PRO A 264 -10.62 -10.15 -2.63
N ASP A 265 -10.79 -11.36 -2.12
CA ASP A 265 -12.07 -11.84 -1.61
C ASP A 265 -12.36 -11.32 -0.18
N ASP A 266 -13.57 -11.55 0.30
CA ASP A 266 -13.99 -11.14 1.64
C ASP A 266 -13.12 -11.78 2.74
N ALA A 267 -12.60 -12.99 2.53
CA ALA A 267 -11.75 -13.68 3.49
C ALA A 267 -10.39 -12.96 3.64
N THR A 268 -9.79 -12.56 2.52
CA THR A 268 -8.56 -11.76 2.51
C THR A 268 -8.80 -10.39 3.13
N LEU A 269 -9.87 -9.69 2.71
CA LEU A 269 -10.20 -8.37 3.25
C LEU A 269 -10.49 -8.39 4.75
N SER A 270 -11.08 -9.47 5.27
CA SER A 270 -11.36 -9.60 6.71
C SER A 270 -10.11 -9.67 7.60
N LYS A 271 -8.95 -9.97 7.01
CA LYS A 271 -7.65 -9.99 7.70
C LYS A 271 -6.89 -8.66 7.61
N THR A 272 -7.42 -7.68 6.89
CA THR A 272 -6.73 -6.41 6.68
C THR A 272 -6.93 -5.44 7.83
N HIS A 273 -5.87 -4.69 8.13
CA HIS A 273 -5.87 -3.61 9.10
C HIS A 273 -5.39 -2.32 8.43
N ILE A 274 -5.99 -1.19 8.82
CA ILE A 274 -5.58 0.14 8.36
C ILE A 274 -4.95 0.85 9.53
N PHE A 275 -3.76 1.41 9.33
CA PHE A 275 -3.10 2.19 10.37
C PHE A 275 -3.89 3.47 10.66
N LYS A 276 -4.09 3.79 11.94
CA LYS A 276 -4.85 4.96 12.38
C LYS A 276 -4.32 6.25 11.76
N ASN A 277 -5.21 7.03 11.15
CA ASN A 277 -4.91 8.41 10.79
C ASN A 277 -4.87 9.26 12.06
N ARG A 278 -3.80 10.04 12.23
CA ARG A 278 -3.48 10.78 13.44
C ARG A 278 -3.53 12.28 13.19
N ASP A 279 -3.67 13.04 14.28
CA ASP A 279 -3.39 14.46 14.22
C ASP A 279 -1.87 14.73 14.04
N GLU A 280 -1.50 15.98 13.81
CA GLU A 280 -0.12 16.35 13.48
C GLU A 280 0.88 16.08 14.63
N GLU A 281 0.47 16.25 15.87
CA GLU A 281 1.32 16.03 17.03
C GLU A 281 1.54 14.55 17.32
N GLU A 282 0.48 13.76 17.30
CA GLU A 282 0.57 12.30 17.44
C GLU A 282 1.39 11.69 16.29
N GLU A 283 1.13 12.13 15.04
CA GLU A 283 1.88 11.66 13.87
C GLU A 283 3.38 11.95 14.00
N ARG A 284 3.73 13.15 14.49
CA ARG A 284 5.12 13.54 14.75
C ARG A 284 5.77 12.62 15.77
N GLN A 285 5.10 12.33 16.89
CA GLN A 285 5.63 11.46 17.94
C GLN A 285 5.93 10.05 17.42
N PHE A 286 5.02 9.45 16.65
CA PHE A 286 5.23 8.14 16.03
C PHE A 286 6.38 8.15 15.02
N ASN A 287 6.45 9.18 14.19
CA ASN A 287 7.55 9.35 13.24
C ASN A 287 8.89 9.52 13.94
N ASP A 288 8.97 10.33 15.02
CA ASP A 288 10.21 10.56 15.77
C ASP A 288 10.74 9.25 16.39
N LEU A 289 9.85 8.41 16.97
CA LEU A 289 10.19 7.08 17.47
C LEU A 289 10.76 6.19 16.37
N PHE A 290 10.08 6.11 15.23
CA PHE A 290 10.49 5.25 14.12
C PHE A 290 11.80 5.74 13.46
N GLN A 291 11.95 7.05 13.25
CA GLN A 291 13.17 7.64 12.68
C GLN A 291 14.40 7.41 13.56
N ALA A 292 14.23 7.35 14.89
CA ALA A 292 15.31 7.03 15.82
C ALA A 292 15.86 5.59 15.67
N VAL A 293 15.12 4.70 15.01
CA VAL A 293 15.55 3.31 14.75
C VAL A 293 16.10 3.15 13.34
N ILE A 294 15.45 3.73 12.33
CA ILE A 294 15.90 3.57 10.94
C ILE A 294 17.09 4.44 10.59
N GLY A 295 17.36 5.50 11.36
CA GLY A 295 18.49 6.40 11.20
C GLY A 295 19.72 6.03 12.06
N ALA A 296 19.65 4.94 12.81
CA ALA A 296 20.72 4.50 13.70
C ALA A 296 21.87 3.81 12.97
#